data_6990afa7605161dad8e09acc784dcf61
#
_entry.id   6990afa7605161dad8e09acc784dcf61
#
_cell.length_a   1.000
_cell.length_b   1.000
_cell.length_c   1.000
_cell.angle_alpha   90.00
_cell.angle_beta   90.00
_cell.angle_gamma   90.00
#
_symmetry.space_group_name_H-M   'P 1'
#
loop_
_entity.id
_entity.type
_entity.pdbx_description
1 polymer ?
#
loop_
_entity_poly.entity_id
_entity_poly.type
_entity_poly.pdbx_seq_one_letter_code
_entity_poly.pdbx_strand_id
1 'polypeptide(L)' 'MTRYIATFHTHLAALWSSRSLTSAGIAAQMTPVPRKLSSSCGTCVRYESETAALELLDADAEAVYEDAEGKYTLIHSFEA' A
#
# COMPACT_ATOMS: atom_id res chain seq x y z
N MET A 1 9.38 -10.55 -8.39
CA MET A 1 9.00 -9.48 -7.47
C MET A 1 7.65 -9.77 -6.82
N THR A 2 7.43 -9.23 -5.65
CA THR A 2 6.19 -9.44 -4.93
C THR A 2 5.25 -8.26 -5.13
N ARG A 3 3.95 -8.54 -5.23
CA ARG A 3 2.93 -7.50 -5.33
C ARG A 3 2.41 -7.18 -3.94
N TYR A 4 2.32 -5.88 -3.64
CA TYR A 4 1.86 -5.39 -2.35
C TYR A 4 0.70 -4.43 -2.52
N ILE A 5 -0.10 -4.32 -1.46
CA ILE A 5 -1.14 -3.31 -1.35
C ILE A 5 -0.97 -2.64 0.00
N ALA A 6 -0.86 -1.31 -0.02
CA ALA A 6 -0.83 -0.51 1.21
C ALA A 6 -2.13 0.27 1.34
N THR A 7 -2.73 0.23 2.52
CA THR A 7 -3.94 0.99 2.82
C THR A 7 -3.61 2.17 3.73
N PHE A 8 -4.42 3.22 3.67
CA PHE A 8 -4.11 4.49 4.32
C PHE A 8 -5.33 5.09 5.02
N HIS A 9 -5.08 5.98 5.98
CA HIS A 9 -6.14 6.71 6.67
C HIS A 9 -6.69 7.84 5.82
N THR A 10 -5.88 8.42 4.94
CA THR A 10 -6.28 9.55 4.09
C THR A 10 -5.86 9.34 2.65
N HIS A 11 -6.59 9.99 1.74
CA HIS A 11 -6.26 9.98 0.32
C HIS A 11 -4.90 10.65 0.07
N LEU A 12 -4.59 11.71 0.80
CA LEU A 12 -3.32 12.42 0.65
C LEU A 12 -2.14 11.51 1.02
N ALA A 13 -2.27 10.71 2.07
CA ALA A 13 -1.22 9.77 2.44
C ALA A 13 -0.98 8.75 1.35
N ALA A 14 -2.04 8.27 0.69
CA ALA A 14 -1.91 7.35 -0.45
C ALA A 14 -1.17 8.04 -1.60
N LEU A 15 -1.50 9.29 -1.90
CA LEU A 15 -0.85 10.05 -2.97
C LEU A 15 0.64 10.22 -2.68
N TRP A 16 1.01 10.66 -1.48
CA TRP A 16 2.42 10.85 -1.10
C TRP A 16 3.20 9.55 -1.14
N SER A 17 2.60 8.46 -0.68
CA SER A 17 3.24 7.14 -0.70
C SER A 17 3.47 6.66 -2.12
N SER A 18 2.48 6.86 -3.00
CA SER A 18 2.62 6.49 -4.41
C SER A 18 3.78 7.26 -5.06
N ARG A 19 3.90 8.54 -4.77
CA ARG A 19 5.00 9.36 -5.30
C ARG A 19 6.36 8.94 -4.73
N SER A 20 6.40 8.63 -3.44
CA SER A 20 7.62 8.17 -2.78
C SER A 20 8.13 6.87 -3.42
N LEU A 21 7.22 5.92 -3.64
CA LEU A 21 7.56 4.65 -4.27
C LEU A 21 8.04 4.86 -5.70
N THR A 22 7.33 5.67 -6.47
CA THR A 22 7.70 5.96 -7.86
C THR A 22 9.06 6.62 -7.94
N SER A 23 9.35 7.56 -7.04
CA SER A 23 10.65 8.24 -6.99
C SER A 23 11.79 7.27 -6.68
N ALA A 24 11.50 6.19 -5.98
CA ALA A 24 12.49 5.15 -5.68
C ALA A 24 12.61 4.10 -6.78
N GLY A 25 11.92 4.29 -7.91
CA GLY A 25 11.97 3.36 -9.03
C GLY A 25 11.02 2.17 -8.91
N ILE A 26 10.07 2.24 -7.98
CA ILE A 26 9.08 1.16 -7.78
C ILE A 26 7.79 1.52 -8.51
N ALA A 27 7.31 0.60 -9.35
CA ALA A 27 6.04 0.79 -10.04
C ALA A 27 4.91 0.81 -9.01
N ALA A 28 4.17 1.90 -8.93
CA ALA A 28 3.11 2.09 -7.95
C ALA A 28 1.90 2.74 -8.60
N GLN A 29 0.71 2.37 -8.13
CA GLN A 29 -0.54 2.87 -8.67
C GLN A 29 -1.58 3.02 -7.56
N MET A 30 -2.26 4.17 -7.53
CA MET A 30 -3.40 4.38 -6.63
C MET A 30 -4.63 3.71 -7.23
N THR A 31 -5.35 2.94 -6.42
CA THR A 31 -6.58 2.25 -6.86
C THR A 31 -7.60 2.25 -5.72
N PRO A 32 -8.88 1.99 -6.03
CA PRO A 32 -9.84 1.71 -4.97
C PRO A 32 -9.42 0.48 -4.16
N VAL A 33 -9.74 0.48 -2.88
CA VAL A 33 -9.44 -0.66 -2.01
C VAL A 33 -10.31 -1.85 -2.42
N PRO A 34 -9.71 -3.05 -2.57
CA PRO A 34 -10.50 -4.25 -2.87
C PRO A 34 -11.54 -4.53 -1.79
N ARG A 35 -12.65 -5.18 -2.16
CA ARG A 35 -13.73 -5.48 -1.22
C ARG A 35 -13.30 -6.32 -0.04
N LYS A 36 -12.30 -7.19 -0.24
CA LYS A 36 -11.81 -8.08 0.81
C LYS A 36 -11.01 -7.34 1.87
N LEU A 37 -10.59 -6.13 1.59
CA LEU A 37 -9.84 -5.28 2.50
C LEU A 37 -10.69 -4.08 2.90
N SER A 38 -10.33 -3.43 3.98
CA SER A 38 -10.98 -2.20 4.39
C SER A 38 -9.94 -1.11 4.60
N SER A 39 -10.36 0.13 4.43
CA SER A 39 -9.50 1.29 4.60
C SER A 39 -10.34 2.49 4.97
N SER A 40 -9.79 3.38 5.77
CA SER A 40 -10.50 4.58 6.21
C SER A 40 -10.84 5.52 5.05
N CYS A 41 -9.97 5.57 4.02
CA CYS A 41 -10.18 6.52 2.91
C CYS A 41 -10.67 5.87 1.60
N GLY A 42 -10.75 4.56 1.56
CA GLY A 42 -11.20 3.85 0.35
C GLY A 42 -10.19 3.80 -0.78
N THR A 43 -8.99 4.34 -0.60
CA THR A 43 -7.93 4.35 -1.61
C THR A 43 -6.72 3.61 -1.08
N CYS A 44 -6.11 2.78 -1.94
CA CYS A 44 -4.88 2.07 -1.62
C CYS A 44 -3.83 2.35 -2.69
N VAL A 45 -2.61 1.90 -2.43
CA VAL A 45 -1.53 1.92 -3.40
C VAL A 45 -1.11 0.48 -3.66
N ARG A 46 -1.13 0.08 -4.93
CA ARG A 46 -0.60 -1.21 -5.37
C ARG A 46 0.79 -1.00 -5.90
N TYR A 47 1.72 -1.83 -5.52
CA TYR A 47 3.08 -1.71 -6.00
C TYR A 47 3.76 -3.07 -6.07
N GLU A 48 4.81 -3.15 -6.90
CA GLU A 48 5.62 -4.36 -7.03
C GLU A 48 7.04 -4.04 -6.62
N SER A 49 7.60 -4.85 -5.72
CA SER A 49 8.95 -4.63 -5.21
C SER A 49 9.52 -5.92 -4.66
N GLU A 50 10.81 -5.96 -4.44
CA GLU A 50 11.45 -7.10 -3.79
C GLU A 50 11.17 -7.13 -2.29
N THR A 51 10.88 -5.97 -1.71
CA THR A 51 10.53 -5.85 -0.29
C THR A 51 9.27 -5.02 -0.15
N ALA A 52 8.65 -5.06 1.03
CA ALA A 52 7.45 -4.26 1.28
C ALA A 52 7.72 -2.75 1.30
N ALA A 53 8.99 -2.33 1.34
CA ALA A 53 9.40 -0.93 1.26
C ALA A 53 8.68 -0.02 2.27
N LEU A 54 8.53 -0.50 3.50
CA LEU A 54 7.76 0.20 4.54
C LEU A 54 8.28 1.62 4.80
N GLU A 55 9.59 1.82 4.67
CA GLU A 55 10.22 3.12 4.92
C GLU A 55 9.82 4.18 3.91
N LEU A 56 9.26 3.80 2.77
CA LEU A 56 8.83 4.73 1.73
C LEU A 56 7.37 5.14 1.87
N LEU A 57 6.63 4.51 2.79
CA LEU A 57 5.22 4.79 3.00
C LEU A 57 5.02 5.94 3.98
N ASP A 58 3.93 6.71 3.76
CA ASP A 58 3.58 7.82 4.64
C ASP A 58 3.24 7.30 6.05
N ALA A 59 3.41 8.17 7.05
CA ALA A 59 3.13 7.83 8.44
C ALA A 59 1.66 7.47 8.69
N ASP A 60 0.76 7.91 7.83
CA ASP A 60 -0.66 7.60 7.93
C ASP A 60 -1.04 6.28 7.24
N ALA A 61 -0.07 5.43 6.92
CA ALA A 61 -0.36 4.10 6.42
C ALA A 61 -1.05 3.27 7.51
N GLU A 62 -2.04 2.48 7.10
CA GLU A 62 -2.76 1.59 8.02
C GLU A 62 -2.13 0.21 8.05
N ALA A 63 -1.92 -0.37 6.86
CA ALA A 63 -1.44 -1.74 6.75
C ALA A 63 -0.87 -2.01 5.37
N VAL A 64 -0.05 -3.05 5.27
CA VAL A 64 0.48 -3.53 4.00
C VAL A 64 0.13 -5.01 3.89
N TYR A 65 -0.36 -5.40 2.72
CA TYR A 65 -0.71 -6.76 2.39
C TYR A 65 0.12 -7.25 1.20
N GLU A 66 0.40 -8.54 1.19
CA GLU A 66 0.92 -9.19 -0.01
C GLU A 66 -0.28 -9.65 -0.83
N ASP A 67 -0.24 -9.39 -2.13
CA ASP A 67 -1.29 -9.80 -3.06
C ASP A 67 -0.77 -10.95 -3.92
N ALA A 68 -1.23 -12.17 -3.64
CA ALA A 68 -0.93 -13.34 -4.43
C ALA A 68 -2.20 -13.76 -5.19
N GLU A 69 -2.39 -13.16 -6.36
CA GLU A 69 -3.52 -13.47 -7.25
C GLU A 69 -4.88 -13.33 -6.57
N GLY A 70 -5.07 -12.21 -5.89
CA GLY A 70 -6.32 -11.91 -5.20
C GLY A 70 -6.42 -12.47 -3.79
N LYS A 71 -5.41 -13.20 -3.35
CA LYS A 71 -5.32 -13.64 -1.96
C LYS A 71 -4.44 -12.66 -1.21
N TYR A 72 -5.01 -11.98 -0.21
CA TYR A 72 -4.34 -10.93 0.53
C TYR A 72 -3.87 -11.44 1.87
N THR A 73 -2.58 -11.27 2.14
CA THR A 73 -1.96 -11.68 3.40
C THR A 73 -1.39 -10.45 4.10
N LEU A 74 -1.81 -10.20 5.33
CA LEU A 74 -1.29 -9.06 6.10
C LEU A 74 0.21 -9.26 6.35
N ILE A 75 1.02 -8.29 5.92
CA ILE A 75 2.47 -8.30 6.13
C ILE A 75 2.83 -7.44 7.32
N HIS A 76 2.19 -6.26 7.43
CA HIS A 76 2.52 -5.31 8.47
C HIS A 76 1.31 -4.43 8.78
N SER A 77 1.07 -4.19 10.07
CA SER A 77 0.06 -3.25 10.54
C SER A 77 0.76 -2.11 11.26
N PHE A 78 0.41 -0.88 10.89
CA PHE A 78 0.95 0.32 11.53
C PHE A 78 0.11 0.74 12.74
N GLU A 79 -0.95 0.03 13.02
CA GLU A 79 -1.79 0.29 14.18
C GLU A 79 -1.03 -0.06 15.46
N ALA A 80 -1.09 0.85 16.42
CA ALA A 80 -0.44 0.64 17.70
C ALA A 80 -1.25 -0.32 18.57
#